data_1be7dbc98d5d717f4b7495e9db7ba8c1
#
_entry.id   1be7dbc98d5d717f4b7495e9db7ba8c1
#
_cell.length_a   1.000
_cell.length_b   1.000
_cell.length_c   1.000
_cell.angle_alpha   90.00
_cell.angle_beta   90.00
_cell.angle_gamma   90.00
#
_symmetry.space_group_name_H-M   'P 1'
#
loop_
_entity.id
_entity.type
_entity.pdbx_description
1 polymer ?
#
loop_
_entity_poly.entity_id
_entity_poly.type
_entity_poly.pdbx_seq_one_letter_code
_entity_poly.pdbx_strand_id
1 'polypeptide(L)'
;RVVELLSPFSEEEIFQKIGHTPIPPYMKRLDTKEDYERYNTVFGQNVGSVASPTASLNLTEEILKRIEEKGAKIVKVELKVGWGTFAPIKEENIEDHIIHEEEISLSKTAAIEINRVKEEGGSVWVFGTTVARLLESCADDSGMLSEFTGTTNVYIYPGYKWKVVDHLVTNFHMPDSSLILLVSSFAGKELIKSAYQEALKNKYMFLSYGDSMLIL
;
A
#
# COMPACT_ATOMS: atom_id res chain seq x y z
N ARG A 1 -1.80 23.77 -0.84
CA ARG A 1 -2.53 24.99 -1.21
C ARG A 1 -4.01 24.70 -1.15
N VAL A 2 -4.81 25.63 -0.67
CA VAL A 2 -6.26 25.58 -0.73
C VAL A 2 -6.68 26.37 -1.97
N VAL A 3 -7.59 25.81 -2.77
CA VAL A 3 -8.15 26.46 -3.96
C VAL A 3 -9.67 26.46 -3.85
N GLU A 4 -10.30 27.51 -4.36
CA GLU A 4 -11.74 27.61 -4.48
C GLU A 4 -12.12 27.36 -5.94
N LEU A 5 -13.07 26.47 -6.16
CA LEU A 5 -13.58 26.15 -7.49
C LEU A 5 -14.83 27.01 -7.77
N LEU A 6 -14.69 27.99 -8.66
CA LEU A 6 -15.81 28.83 -9.11
C LEU A 6 -16.43 28.18 -10.37
N SER A 7 -17.39 27.30 -10.18
CA SER A 7 -18.03 26.54 -11.25
C SER A 7 -19.47 26.19 -10.89
N PRO A 8 -20.40 26.12 -11.87
CA PRO A 8 -21.74 25.58 -11.66
C PRO A 8 -21.75 24.03 -11.53
N PHE A 9 -20.62 23.37 -11.83
CA PHE A 9 -20.46 21.92 -11.73
C PHE A 9 -19.95 21.53 -10.34
N SER A 10 -20.33 20.34 -9.88
CA SER A 10 -19.76 19.73 -8.68
C SER A 10 -18.27 19.45 -8.84
N GLU A 11 -17.56 19.30 -7.74
CA GLU A 11 -16.13 18.94 -7.74
C GLU A 11 -15.88 17.65 -8.54
N GLU A 12 -16.73 16.64 -8.34
CA GLU A 12 -16.64 15.37 -9.05
C GLU A 12 -16.82 15.53 -10.57
N GLU A 13 -17.82 16.31 -11.00
CA GLU A 13 -18.03 16.60 -12.43
C GLU A 13 -16.86 17.36 -13.06
N ILE A 14 -16.22 18.24 -12.29
CA ILE A 14 -15.02 18.97 -12.74
C ILE A 14 -13.88 17.99 -12.94
N PHE A 15 -13.58 17.12 -11.93
CA PHE A 15 -12.51 16.14 -12.04
C PHE A 15 -12.75 15.12 -13.15
N GLN A 16 -13.99 14.72 -13.41
CA GLN A 16 -14.31 13.84 -14.53
C GLN A 16 -14.06 14.49 -15.90
N LYS A 17 -14.26 15.82 -16.02
CA LYS A 17 -14.11 16.54 -17.29
C LYS A 17 -12.68 16.94 -17.63
N ILE A 18 -11.92 17.37 -16.64
CA ILE A 18 -10.59 17.95 -16.83
C ILE A 18 -9.50 17.32 -15.97
N GLY A 19 -9.86 16.37 -15.12
CA GLY A 19 -8.92 15.66 -14.27
C GLY A 19 -8.01 14.73 -15.07
N HIS A 20 -6.85 14.46 -14.49
CA HIS A 20 -5.85 13.54 -14.99
C HIS A 20 -5.65 12.41 -13.99
N THR A 21 -5.29 11.22 -14.49
CA THR A 21 -4.89 10.13 -13.62
C THR A 21 -3.61 10.53 -12.87
N PRO A 22 -3.60 10.50 -11.52
CA PRO A 22 -2.47 10.98 -10.73
C PRO A 22 -1.33 9.95 -10.71
N ILE A 23 -0.78 9.63 -11.90
CA ILE A 23 0.36 8.72 -12.00
C ILE A 23 1.58 9.31 -11.29
N PRO A 24 2.44 8.46 -10.68
CA PRO A 24 3.57 8.94 -9.90
C PRO A 24 4.55 9.82 -10.70
N PRO A 25 5.09 10.89 -10.11
CA PRO A 25 5.97 11.85 -10.80
C PRO A 25 7.25 11.23 -11.39
N TYR A 26 7.73 10.13 -10.83
CA TYR A 26 8.92 9.44 -11.34
C TYR A 26 8.71 8.81 -12.73
N MET A 27 7.47 8.66 -13.19
CA MET A 27 7.16 8.19 -14.53
C MET A 27 7.55 9.19 -15.62
N LYS A 28 7.72 10.47 -15.28
CA LYS A 28 8.19 11.55 -16.17
C LYS A 28 7.42 11.63 -17.50
N ARG A 29 6.14 11.31 -17.49
CA ARG A 29 5.21 11.43 -18.60
C ARG A 29 3.85 11.89 -18.13
N LEU A 30 3.03 12.38 -19.04
CA LEU A 30 1.62 12.60 -18.78
C LEU A 30 0.86 11.25 -18.76
N ASP A 31 -0.28 11.24 -18.10
CA ASP A 31 -1.20 10.11 -18.13
C ASP A 31 -1.81 9.93 -19.53
N THR A 32 -2.26 8.72 -19.77
CA THR A 32 -2.98 8.31 -20.99
C THR A 32 -4.36 7.79 -20.62
N LYS A 33 -5.23 7.58 -21.60
CA LYS A 33 -6.53 6.95 -21.36
C LYS A 33 -6.41 5.56 -20.75
N GLU A 34 -5.35 4.83 -21.10
CA GLU A 34 -5.07 3.51 -20.56
C GLU A 34 -4.73 3.56 -19.07
N ASP A 35 -4.06 4.63 -18.60
CA ASP A 35 -3.76 4.81 -17.18
C ASP A 35 -5.03 4.98 -16.34
N TYR A 36 -6.09 5.58 -16.89
CA TYR A 36 -7.36 5.74 -16.19
C TYR A 36 -7.94 4.39 -15.75
N GLU A 37 -7.80 3.37 -16.57
CA GLU A 37 -8.24 2.02 -16.24
C GLU A 37 -7.18 1.26 -15.43
N ARG A 38 -5.92 1.29 -15.86
CA ARG A 38 -4.84 0.48 -15.29
C ARG A 38 -4.30 0.98 -13.96
N TYR A 39 -4.43 2.27 -13.65
CA TYR A 39 -4.00 2.82 -12.36
C TYR A 39 -5.06 2.67 -11.26
N ASN A 40 -6.14 1.99 -11.54
CA ASN A 40 -7.16 1.60 -10.58
C ASN A 40 -7.08 0.10 -10.30
N THR A 41 -7.25 -0.27 -9.03
CA THR A 41 -7.30 -1.67 -8.62
C THR A 41 -8.73 -2.20 -8.72
N VAL A 42 -8.89 -3.53 -8.75
CA VAL A 42 -10.20 -4.20 -8.63
C VAL A 42 -10.94 -3.87 -7.32
N PHE A 43 -10.26 -3.22 -6.37
CA PHE A 43 -10.81 -2.79 -5.08
C PHE A 43 -11.24 -1.31 -5.06
N GLY A 44 -10.92 -0.53 -6.09
CA GLY A 44 -11.24 0.90 -6.16
C GLY A 44 -12.75 1.14 -6.26
N GLN A 45 -13.39 1.46 -5.13
CA GLN A 45 -14.83 1.72 -5.05
C GLN A 45 -15.16 3.16 -4.64
N ASN A 46 -14.32 3.78 -3.81
CA ASN A 46 -14.55 5.10 -3.25
C ASN A 46 -13.58 6.13 -3.83
N VAL A 47 -14.11 7.33 -4.09
CA VAL A 47 -13.31 8.49 -4.53
C VAL A 47 -12.56 9.07 -3.32
N GLY A 48 -11.32 9.54 -3.52
CA GLY A 48 -10.60 10.28 -2.48
C GLY A 48 -9.14 9.94 -2.28
N SER A 49 -8.64 8.91 -2.95
CA SER A 49 -7.21 8.58 -2.92
C SER A 49 -6.47 9.23 -4.08
N VAL A 50 -5.32 9.82 -3.82
CA VAL A 50 -4.46 10.41 -4.86
C VAL A 50 -3.52 9.35 -5.46
N ALA A 51 -3.16 8.33 -4.68
CA ALA A 51 -2.31 7.23 -5.14
C ALA A 51 -3.06 5.91 -5.08
N SER A 52 -2.89 5.07 -6.10
CA SER A 52 -3.39 3.70 -6.11
C SER A 52 -2.56 2.81 -5.17
N PRO A 53 -3.15 1.80 -4.51
CA PRO A 53 -2.41 0.75 -3.81
C PRO A 53 -1.73 -0.18 -4.83
N THR A 54 -0.58 0.25 -5.33
CA THR A 54 0.05 -0.28 -6.55
C THR A 54 0.40 -1.77 -6.52
N ALA A 55 0.65 -2.34 -5.35
CA ALA A 55 0.85 -3.79 -5.21
C ALA A 55 -0.40 -4.60 -5.64
N SER A 56 -1.59 -4.00 -5.57
CA SER A 56 -2.84 -4.62 -5.97
C SER A 56 -3.20 -4.39 -7.45
N LEU A 57 -2.42 -3.61 -8.22
CA LEU A 57 -2.61 -3.46 -9.67
C LEU A 57 -2.37 -4.77 -10.43
N ASN A 58 -1.57 -5.66 -9.86
CA ASN A 58 -1.29 -6.98 -10.43
C ASN A 58 -2.36 -8.04 -10.07
N LEU A 59 -3.36 -7.67 -9.24
CA LEU A 59 -4.48 -8.55 -8.91
C LEU A 59 -5.62 -8.37 -9.92
N THR A 60 -6.13 -9.48 -10.42
CA THR A 60 -7.34 -9.53 -11.25
C THR A 60 -8.45 -10.27 -10.51
N GLU A 61 -9.71 -10.07 -10.95
CA GLU A 61 -10.85 -10.83 -10.41
C GLU A 61 -10.63 -12.35 -10.52
N GLU A 62 -9.98 -12.81 -11.60
CA GLU A 62 -9.65 -14.22 -11.79
C GLU A 62 -8.65 -14.71 -10.72
N ILE A 63 -7.61 -13.93 -10.43
CA ILE A 63 -6.63 -14.27 -9.39
C ILE A 63 -7.31 -14.31 -8.01
N LEU A 64 -8.15 -13.33 -7.69
CA LEU A 64 -8.89 -13.29 -6.44
C LEU A 64 -9.78 -14.53 -6.28
N LYS A 65 -10.55 -14.87 -7.31
CA LYS A 65 -11.37 -16.08 -7.32
C LYS A 65 -10.54 -17.35 -7.08
N ARG A 66 -9.40 -17.48 -7.73
CA ARG A 66 -8.49 -18.63 -7.53
C ARG A 66 -7.91 -18.69 -6.12
N ILE A 67 -7.68 -17.55 -5.48
CA ILE A 67 -7.26 -17.46 -4.07
C ILE A 67 -8.37 -17.99 -3.17
N GLU A 68 -9.61 -17.56 -3.37
CA GLU A 68 -10.77 -18.03 -2.60
C GLU A 68 -11.05 -19.53 -2.81
N GLU A 69 -10.94 -20.02 -4.03
CA GLU A 69 -11.07 -21.46 -4.36
C GLU A 69 -10.03 -22.35 -3.65
N LYS A 70 -8.89 -21.76 -3.24
CA LYS A 70 -7.87 -22.40 -2.42
C LYS A 70 -8.18 -22.36 -0.91
N GLY A 71 -9.31 -21.76 -0.52
CA GLY A 71 -9.75 -21.67 0.87
C GLY A 71 -9.23 -20.45 1.63
N ALA A 72 -8.51 -19.55 0.97
CA ALA A 72 -8.12 -18.28 1.60
C ALA A 72 -9.29 -17.30 1.62
N LYS A 73 -9.37 -16.49 2.66
CA LYS A 73 -10.35 -15.41 2.77
C LYS A 73 -9.74 -14.09 2.35
N ILE A 74 -10.51 -13.32 1.58
CA ILE A 74 -10.12 -11.97 1.16
C ILE A 74 -10.82 -10.96 2.06
N VAL A 75 -10.04 -10.21 2.84
CA VAL A 75 -10.52 -9.13 3.70
C VAL A 75 -10.10 -7.80 3.10
N LYS A 76 -11.07 -6.92 2.89
CA LYS A 76 -10.84 -5.59 2.32
C LYS A 76 -10.74 -4.56 3.43
N VAL A 77 -9.78 -3.64 3.30
CA VAL A 77 -9.59 -2.48 4.17
C VAL A 77 -9.56 -1.21 3.34
N GLU A 78 -9.83 -0.06 3.96
CA GLU A 78 -9.91 1.21 3.25
C GLU A 78 -8.77 2.14 3.64
N LEU A 79 -8.14 2.72 2.62
CA LEU A 79 -7.07 3.70 2.77
C LEU A 79 -7.30 4.86 1.81
N LYS A 80 -7.01 6.07 2.28
CA LYS A 80 -6.85 7.24 1.42
C LYS A 80 -5.38 7.62 1.36
N VAL A 81 -4.73 7.15 0.32
CA VAL A 81 -3.28 7.30 0.14
C VAL A 81 -2.99 8.69 -0.44
N GLY A 82 -2.16 9.45 0.27
CA GLY A 82 -1.73 10.78 -0.14
C GLY A 82 -0.43 10.78 -0.98
N TRP A 83 -0.03 11.97 -1.46
CA TRP A 83 1.21 12.16 -2.22
C TRP A 83 2.48 11.81 -1.44
N GLY A 84 2.43 11.88 -0.12
CA GLY A 84 3.59 11.67 0.75
C GLY A 84 4.18 10.26 0.68
N THR A 85 3.42 9.27 0.22
CA THR A 85 3.88 7.88 0.10
C THR A 85 5.08 7.71 -0.84
N PHE A 86 5.23 8.62 -1.81
CA PHE A 86 6.32 8.60 -2.79
C PHE A 86 7.44 9.61 -2.46
N ALA A 87 7.38 10.26 -1.31
CA ALA A 87 8.40 11.23 -0.92
C ALA A 87 9.72 10.50 -0.57
N PRO A 88 10.86 10.94 -1.11
CA PRO A 88 12.14 10.41 -0.71
C PRO A 88 12.53 10.87 0.70
N ILE A 89 13.24 10.03 1.42
CA ILE A 89 13.89 10.40 2.69
C ILE A 89 15.07 11.31 2.35
N LYS A 90 15.18 12.44 3.03
CA LYS A 90 16.23 13.45 2.81
C LYS A 90 17.16 13.57 4.02
N GLU A 91 16.74 13.04 5.13
CA GLU A 91 17.45 13.06 6.39
C GLU A 91 18.64 12.08 6.35
N GLU A 92 19.76 12.45 6.98
CA GLU A 92 20.94 11.58 7.10
C GLU A 92 20.66 10.38 8.01
N ASN A 93 19.90 10.61 9.09
CA ASN A 93 19.46 9.56 9.99
C ASN A 93 18.00 9.21 9.67
N ILE A 94 17.72 7.94 9.45
CA ILE A 94 16.38 7.49 9.12
C ILE A 94 15.35 7.75 10.23
N GLU A 95 15.80 7.78 11.48
CA GLU A 95 14.98 8.05 12.66
C GLU A 95 14.45 9.48 12.72
N ASP A 96 15.14 10.43 12.07
CA ASP A 96 14.73 11.84 12.02
C ASP A 96 13.64 12.10 10.96
N HIS A 97 13.37 11.12 10.11
CA HIS A 97 12.39 11.25 9.06
C HIS A 97 10.96 11.29 9.60
N ILE A 98 10.22 12.33 9.25
CA ILE A 98 8.81 12.49 9.59
C ILE A 98 7.96 11.92 8.45
N ILE A 99 7.34 10.76 8.69
CA ILE A 99 6.45 10.16 7.72
C ILE A 99 5.13 10.92 7.63
N HIS A 100 4.60 11.03 6.41
CA HIS A 100 3.31 11.65 6.18
C HIS A 100 2.17 10.83 6.78
N GLU A 101 1.17 11.53 7.30
CA GLU A 101 -0.06 10.90 7.77
C GLU A 101 -0.91 10.41 6.60
N GLU A 102 -1.54 9.26 6.79
CA GLU A 102 -2.51 8.67 5.84
C GLU A 102 -3.81 8.37 6.59
N GLU A 103 -4.95 8.67 5.94
CA GLU A 103 -6.25 8.28 6.47
C GLU A 103 -6.46 6.78 6.26
N ILE A 104 -6.83 6.09 7.33
CA ILE A 104 -7.05 4.65 7.34
C ILE A 104 -8.38 4.30 7.99
N SER A 105 -9.01 3.23 7.51
CA SER A 105 -10.21 2.68 8.12
C SER A 105 -10.17 1.15 8.12
N LEU A 106 -10.26 0.58 9.32
CA LEU A 106 -10.43 -0.84 9.57
C LEU A 106 -11.81 -1.08 10.16
N SER A 107 -12.69 -1.71 9.42
CA SER A 107 -14.03 -2.02 9.92
C SER A 107 -13.98 -3.09 11.02
N LYS A 108 -14.98 -3.06 11.92
CA LYS A 108 -15.13 -4.07 12.96
C LYS A 108 -15.16 -5.49 12.39
N THR A 109 -15.86 -5.69 11.27
CA THR A 109 -15.96 -6.99 10.60
C THR A 109 -14.61 -7.48 10.12
N ALA A 110 -13.81 -6.59 9.50
CA ALA A 110 -12.47 -6.92 9.04
C ALA A 110 -11.53 -7.29 10.21
N ALA A 111 -11.56 -6.49 11.28
CA ALA A 111 -10.77 -6.77 12.49
C ALA A 111 -11.11 -8.14 13.10
N ILE A 112 -12.40 -8.44 13.29
CA ILE A 112 -12.87 -9.74 13.83
C ILE A 112 -12.41 -10.90 12.95
N GLU A 113 -12.53 -10.78 11.62
CA GLU A 113 -12.16 -11.85 10.70
C GLU A 113 -10.65 -12.14 10.71
N ILE A 114 -9.82 -11.10 10.72
CA ILE A 114 -8.36 -11.27 10.78
C ILE A 114 -7.93 -11.87 12.12
N ASN A 115 -8.47 -11.37 13.23
CA ASN A 115 -8.18 -11.90 14.56
C ASN A 115 -8.56 -13.38 14.66
N ARG A 116 -9.74 -13.75 14.18
CA ARG A 116 -10.20 -15.14 14.16
C ARG A 116 -9.24 -16.06 13.40
N VAL A 117 -8.77 -15.65 12.22
CA VAL A 117 -7.80 -16.43 11.44
C VAL A 117 -6.51 -16.63 12.22
N LYS A 118 -6.00 -15.62 12.92
CA LYS A 118 -4.80 -15.74 13.76
C LYS A 118 -5.02 -16.65 14.97
N GLU A 119 -6.17 -16.56 15.63
CA GLU A 119 -6.54 -17.43 16.74
C GLU A 119 -6.65 -18.93 16.32
N GLU A 120 -7.12 -19.17 15.09
CA GLU A 120 -7.19 -20.50 14.47
C GLU A 120 -5.82 -21.02 13.96
N GLY A 121 -4.74 -20.25 14.13
CA GLY A 121 -3.39 -20.62 13.68
C GLY A 121 -3.14 -20.40 12.18
N GLY A 122 -4.00 -19.63 11.52
CA GLY A 122 -3.80 -19.19 10.14
C GLY A 122 -2.82 -18.01 10.04
N SER A 123 -2.48 -17.61 8.82
CA SER A 123 -1.55 -16.52 8.54
C SER A 123 -2.19 -15.38 7.76
N VAL A 124 -1.70 -14.16 8.02
CA VAL A 124 -2.16 -12.91 7.41
C VAL A 124 -1.22 -12.53 6.27
N TRP A 125 -1.74 -12.59 5.06
CA TRP A 125 -1.07 -12.23 3.81
C TRP A 125 -1.51 -10.82 3.40
N VAL A 126 -0.59 -9.89 3.32
CA VAL A 126 -0.89 -8.50 3.03
C VAL A 126 -0.44 -8.12 1.63
N PHE A 127 -1.31 -7.43 0.90
CA PHE A 127 -1.00 -6.87 -0.41
C PHE A 127 -0.83 -5.35 -0.28
N GLY A 128 0.42 -4.92 -0.32
CA GLY A 128 0.83 -3.52 -0.26
C GLY A 128 1.32 -3.06 1.11
N THR A 129 2.33 -2.21 1.08
CA THR A 129 2.94 -1.59 2.26
C THR A 129 1.97 -0.69 3.02
N THR A 130 1.01 -0.08 2.32
CA THR A 130 -0.04 0.75 2.92
C THR A 130 -0.99 -0.09 3.77
N VAL A 131 -1.39 -1.27 3.30
CA VAL A 131 -2.21 -2.21 4.11
C VAL A 131 -1.42 -2.73 5.30
N ALA A 132 -0.11 -3.03 5.12
CA ALA A 132 0.74 -3.43 6.23
C ALA A 132 0.78 -2.36 7.33
N ARG A 133 1.00 -1.09 6.96
CA ARG A 133 1.00 0.03 7.92
C ARG A 133 -0.35 0.21 8.60
N LEU A 134 -1.46 0.04 7.87
CA LEU A 134 -2.81 0.10 8.46
C LEU A 134 -2.97 -0.97 9.55
N LEU A 135 -2.70 -2.23 9.25
CA LEU A 135 -2.89 -3.32 10.20
C LEU A 135 -1.99 -3.15 11.42
N GLU A 136 -0.71 -2.84 11.21
CA GLU A 136 0.23 -2.61 12.30
C GLU A 136 -0.15 -1.40 13.18
N SER A 137 -0.82 -0.38 12.61
CA SER A 137 -1.34 0.76 13.37
C SER A 137 -2.57 0.43 14.20
N CYS A 138 -3.42 -0.48 13.71
CA CYS A 138 -4.67 -0.86 14.38
C CYS A 138 -4.49 -1.98 15.40
N ALA A 139 -3.30 -2.56 15.50
CA ALA A 139 -2.98 -3.66 16.41
C ALA A 139 -2.46 -3.16 17.74
N ASP A 140 -2.95 -3.73 18.82
CA ASP A 140 -2.35 -3.59 20.15
C ASP A 140 -1.02 -4.36 20.26
N ASP A 141 -0.41 -4.34 21.44
CA ASP A 141 0.89 -5.01 21.68
C ASP A 141 0.81 -6.55 21.64
N SER A 142 -0.39 -7.12 21.73
CA SER A 142 -0.64 -8.56 21.56
C SER A 142 -0.90 -8.96 20.11
N GLY A 143 -1.01 -8.00 19.19
CA GLY A 143 -1.34 -8.21 17.79
C GLY A 143 -2.84 -8.32 17.51
N MET A 144 -3.69 -8.00 18.49
CA MET A 144 -5.14 -7.97 18.32
C MET A 144 -5.57 -6.68 17.64
N LEU A 145 -6.37 -6.83 16.60
CA LEU A 145 -6.94 -5.71 15.83
C LEU A 145 -8.26 -5.24 16.42
N SER A 146 -8.47 -3.94 16.40
CA SER A 146 -9.74 -3.30 16.73
C SER A 146 -10.22 -2.42 15.60
N GLU A 147 -11.56 -2.21 15.53
CA GLU A 147 -12.13 -1.20 14.63
C GLU A 147 -11.45 0.15 14.83
N PHE A 148 -11.07 0.79 13.73
CA PHE A 148 -10.39 2.07 13.76
C PHE A 148 -10.74 2.90 12.52
N THR A 149 -10.96 4.19 12.72
CA THR A 149 -11.04 5.18 11.65
C THR A 149 -10.32 6.43 12.11
N GLY A 150 -9.34 6.87 11.35
CA GLY A 150 -8.49 8.02 11.70
C GLY A 150 -7.28 8.09 10.81
N THR A 151 -6.19 8.67 11.34
CA THR A 151 -4.91 8.77 10.62
C THR A 151 -3.84 7.88 11.24
N THR A 152 -2.87 7.48 10.42
CA THR A 152 -1.66 6.80 10.87
C THR A 152 -0.41 7.52 10.38
N ASN A 153 0.56 7.62 11.26
CA ASN A 153 1.92 8.05 10.98
C ASN A 153 2.93 6.95 11.36
N VAL A 154 2.51 5.71 11.42
CA VAL A 154 3.40 4.59 11.75
C VAL A 154 4.53 4.54 10.73
N TYR A 155 5.74 4.69 11.25
CA TYR A 155 6.98 4.59 10.48
C TYR A 155 7.68 3.28 10.79
N ILE A 156 7.69 2.39 9.79
CA ILE A 156 8.25 1.04 9.92
C ILE A 156 9.62 1.01 9.24
N TYR A 157 10.65 0.72 10.02
CA TYR A 157 12.04 0.60 9.57
C TYR A 157 12.76 -0.51 10.34
N PRO A 158 13.99 -0.90 9.98
CA PRO A 158 14.70 -2.01 10.64
C PRO A 158 14.75 -1.87 12.17
N GLY A 159 14.33 -2.91 12.87
CA GLY A 159 14.13 -2.95 14.31
C GLY A 159 12.66 -2.91 14.74
N TYR A 160 11.74 -2.63 13.83
CA TYR A 160 10.30 -2.70 14.10
C TYR A 160 9.87 -4.15 14.43
N LYS A 161 9.00 -4.29 15.41
CA LYS A 161 8.43 -5.58 15.82
C LYS A 161 7.05 -5.75 15.19
N TRP A 162 6.99 -6.57 14.18
CA TRP A 162 5.77 -6.91 13.48
C TRP A 162 4.79 -7.65 14.40
N LYS A 163 3.51 -7.30 14.35
CA LYS A 163 2.46 -7.77 15.25
C LYS A 163 1.43 -8.65 14.53
N VAL A 164 1.04 -8.26 13.33
CA VAL A 164 -0.09 -8.86 12.59
C VAL A 164 0.34 -9.50 11.28
N VAL A 165 1.21 -8.84 10.53
CA VAL A 165 1.56 -9.24 9.16
C VAL A 165 2.51 -10.43 9.18
N ASP A 166 2.10 -11.56 8.59
CA ASP A 166 2.92 -12.77 8.50
C ASP A 166 3.62 -12.89 7.14
N HIS A 167 2.98 -12.41 6.05
CA HIS A 167 3.52 -12.43 4.69
C HIS A 167 3.15 -11.15 3.96
N LEU A 168 4.06 -10.67 3.11
CA LEU A 168 3.89 -9.40 2.40
C LEU A 168 4.10 -9.54 0.89
N VAL A 169 3.10 -9.14 0.11
CA VAL A 169 3.21 -8.93 -1.34
C VAL A 169 3.31 -7.45 -1.62
N THR A 170 4.35 -7.04 -2.32
CA THR A 170 4.56 -5.63 -2.65
C THR A 170 5.38 -5.45 -3.92
N ASN A 171 5.39 -4.24 -4.50
CA ASN A 171 6.27 -3.92 -5.63
C ASN A 171 7.72 -3.78 -5.17
N PHE A 172 8.64 -3.71 -6.14
CA PHE A 172 9.99 -3.24 -5.89
C PHE A 172 10.00 -1.71 -5.74
N HIS A 173 10.60 -1.20 -4.67
CA HIS A 173 10.57 0.21 -4.28
C HIS A 173 11.83 0.96 -4.68
N MET A 174 11.74 2.31 -4.70
CA MET A 174 12.89 3.17 -4.92
C MET A 174 13.89 3.08 -3.75
N PRO A 175 15.20 3.20 -4.03
CA PRO A 175 16.17 3.50 -2.98
C PRO A 175 15.77 4.81 -2.27
N ASP A 176 16.27 5.02 -1.06
CA ASP A 176 16.03 6.22 -0.25
C ASP A 176 14.54 6.53 0.02
N SER A 177 13.69 5.50 0.07
CA SER A 177 12.28 5.61 0.40
C SER A 177 11.94 4.92 1.73
N SER A 178 10.90 5.39 2.40
CA SER A 178 10.35 4.71 3.58
C SER A 178 9.89 3.27 3.28
N LEU A 179 9.55 2.99 2.02
CA LEU A 179 9.08 1.69 1.59
C LEU A 179 10.21 0.65 1.53
N ILE A 180 11.43 1.02 1.11
CA ILE A 180 12.57 0.11 1.16
C ILE A 180 12.98 -0.22 2.61
N LEU A 181 12.80 0.73 3.53
CA LEU A 181 13.04 0.51 4.95
C LEU A 181 12.00 -0.46 5.53
N LEU A 182 10.72 -0.31 5.16
CA LEU A 182 9.65 -1.20 5.59
C LEU A 182 9.93 -2.66 5.16
N VAL A 183 10.21 -2.91 3.89
CA VAL A 183 10.50 -4.28 3.44
C VAL A 183 11.80 -4.82 4.03
N SER A 184 12.77 -3.94 4.29
CA SER A 184 14.02 -4.32 4.98
C SER A 184 13.80 -4.65 6.46
N SER A 185 12.81 -4.03 7.12
CA SER A 185 12.43 -4.40 8.48
C SER A 185 11.74 -5.76 8.53
N PHE A 186 11.03 -6.13 7.47
CA PHE A 186 10.29 -7.39 7.39
C PHE A 186 11.20 -8.59 7.12
N ALA A 187 12.02 -8.51 6.08
CA ALA A 187 12.83 -9.63 5.61
C ALA A 187 14.33 -9.55 6.01
N GLY A 188 14.75 -8.41 6.56
CA GLY A 188 16.16 -8.13 6.79
C GLY A 188 16.85 -7.47 5.59
N LYS A 189 17.74 -6.52 5.89
CA LYS A 189 18.42 -5.67 4.90
C LYS A 189 19.20 -6.47 3.86
N GLU A 190 19.95 -7.48 4.27
CA GLU A 190 20.82 -8.23 3.37
C GLU A 190 20.02 -9.10 2.38
N LEU A 191 18.91 -9.70 2.83
CA LEU A 191 18.02 -10.45 1.94
C LEU A 191 17.35 -9.55 0.91
N ILE A 192 16.82 -8.40 1.35
CA ILE A 192 16.22 -7.42 0.42
C ILE A 192 17.24 -6.92 -0.59
N LYS A 193 18.46 -6.58 -0.17
CA LYS A 193 19.53 -6.18 -1.07
C LYS A 193 19.84 -7.25 -2.12
N SER A 194 19.96 -8.51 -1.70
CA SER A 194 20.20 -9.64 -2.60
C SER A 194 19.04 -9.84 -3.58
N ALA A 195 17.80 -9.80 -3.11
CA ALA A 195 16.62 -9.93 -3.94
C ALA A 195 16.53 -8.82 -5.01
N TYR A 196 16.83 -7.58 -4.64
CA TYR A 196 16.86 -6.45 -5.58
C TYR A 196 17.96 -6.58 -6.62
N GLN A 197 19.16 -7.04 -6.23
CA GLN A 197 20.25 -7.32 -7.19
C GLN A 197 19.85 -8.40 -8.20
N GLU A 198 19.21 -9.47 -7.72
CA GLU A 198 18.74 -10.56 -8.58
C GLU A 198 17.61 -10.09 -9.50
N ALA A 199 16.68 -9.28 -8.99
CA ALA A 199 15.60 -8.67 -9.78
C ALA A 199 16.17 -7.79 -10.92
N LEU A 200 17.13 -6.92 -10.61
CA LEU A 200 17.80 -6.09 -11.62
C LEU A 200 18.52 -6.92 -12.68
N LYS A 201 19.24 -7.95 -12.27
CA LYS A 201 19.95 -8.88 -13.17
C LYS A 201 18.99 -9.58 -14.13
N ASN A 202 17.79 -9.97 -13.64
CA ASN A 202 16.77 -10.65 -14.43
C ASN A 202 15.79 -9.68 -15.10
N LYS A 203 16.05 -8.37 -15.08
CA LYS A 203 15.28 -7.34 -15.76
C LYS A 203 13.81 -7.25 -15.28
N TYR A 204 13.55 -7.52 -14.01
CA TYR A 204 12.26 -7.24 -13.41
C TYR A 204 11.94 -5.76 -13.49
N MET A 205 10.68 -5.44 -13.69
CA MET A 205 10.18 -4.07 -13.68
C MET A 205 9.94 -3.59 -12.26
N PHE A 206 10.32 -2.35 -12.00
CA PHE A 206 10.22 -1.74 -10.68
C PHE A 206 9.07 -0.75 -10.59
N LEU A 207 8.68 -0.41 -9.37
CA LEU A 207 7.73 0.63 -9.01
C LEU A 207 6.27 0.27 -9.35
N SER A 208 5.40 1.26 -9.54
CA SER A 208 3.94 1.12 -9.54
C SER A 208 3.38 0.15 -10.58
N TYR A 209 3.89 0.19 -11.81
CA TYR A 209 3.51 -0.74 -12.89
C TYR A 209 4.49 -1.90 -13.05
N GLY A 210 5.34 -2.08 -12.06
CA GLY A 210 6.35 -3.13 -12.08
C GLY A 210 5.85 -4.46 -11.53
N ASP A 211 6.81 -5.37 -11.43
CA ASP A 211 6.61 -6.69 -10.89
C ASP A 211 6.37 -6.65 -9.37
N SER A 212 5.84 -7.73 -8.85
CA SER A 212 5.60 -7.90 -7.42
C SER A 212 6.61 -8.86 -6.80
N MET A 213 6.95 -8.58 -5.56
CA MET A 213 7.78 -9.41 -4.70
C MET A 213 6.89 -10.00 -3.61
N LEU A 214 7.02 -11.31 -3.37
CA LEU A 214 6.42 -11.99 -2.23
C LEU A 214 7.50 -12.23 -1.17
N ILE A 215 7.24 -11.80 0.05
CA ILE A 215 8.10 -12.00 1.22
C ILE A 215 7.37 -12.94 2.19
N LEU A 216 7.99 -14.07 2.48
CA LEU A 216 7.49 -15.14 3.35
C LEU A 216 8.09 -15.06 4.73
#